data_63a10e669fa60bd4b19cca68b82b94ea
#
_entry.id   63a10e669fa60bd4b19cca68b82b94ea
#
_cell.length_a   1.000
_cell.length_b   1.000
_cell.length_c   1.000
_cell.angle_alpha   90.00
_cell.angle_beta   90.00
_cell.angle_gamma   90.00
#
_symmetry.space_group_name_H-M   'P 1'
#
loop_
_entity.id
_entity.type
_entity.pdbx_description
1 polymer ?
#
loop_
_entity_poly.entity_id
_entity_poly.type
_entity_poly.pdbx_seq_one_letter_code
_entity_poly.pdbx_strand_id
1 'polypeptide(L)'
;GDMMFVSYRDPNLAETVEVFDGTADFIRNFEASDREMVKYIIGAISGIDTPLTPRLLGATAQRMYFRGITYESRQKRRTELLKTTVDDIRALAPAIAACMAENNLCVFGNGTVVKENAGLFSKLTNVLD
;
A
#
# COMPACT_ATOMS: atom_id res chain seq x y z
N GLY A 1 -9.72 -2.58 -5.87
CA GLY A 1 -8.91 -1.97 -4.82
C GLY A 1 -7.92 -1.01 -5.44
N ASP A 2 -7.46 -0.06 -4.65
CA ASP A 2 -6.48 0.91 -5.09
C ASP A 2 -5.12 0.53 -4.50
N MET A 3 -4.04 0.75 -5.24
CA MET A 3 -2.67 0.63 -4.76
C MET A 3 -2.00 1.99 -4.85
N MET A 4 -1.35 2.41 -3.77
CA MET A 4 -0.69 3.71 -3.70
C MET A 4 0.60 3.59 -2.90
N PHE A 5 1.68 4.14 -3.44
CA PHE A 5 2.93 4.35 -2.73
C PHE A 5 2.98 5.79 -2.25
N VAL A 6 3.39 6.02 -1.02
CA VAL A 6 3.37 7.34 -0.40
C VAL A 6 4.66 7.58 0.35
N SER A 7 5.27 8.74 0.14
CA SER A 7 6.34 9.28 0.96
C SER A 7 5.90 10.59 1.60
N TYR A 8 6.37 10.89 2.79
CA TYR A 8 6.05 12.09 3.52
C TYR A 8 7.30 12.74 4.12
N ARG A 9 7.45 14.06 3.90
CA ARG A 9 8.64 14.85 4.32
C ARG A 9 9.94 14.28 3.74
N ASP A 10 9.91 13.88 2.49
CA ASP A 10 11.01 13.26 1.80
C ASP A 10 11.91 14.31 1.15
N PRO A 11 13.19 14.38 1.50
CA PRO A 11 14.15 15.28 0.86
C PRO A 11 14.69 14.71 -0.47
N ASN A 12 14.53 13.41 -0.75
CA ASN A 12 15.19 12.69 -1.84
C ASN A 12 14.20 12.25 -2.93
N LEU A 13 13.50 13.21 -3.52
CA LEU A 13 12.41 12.95 -4.45
C LEU A 13 12.76 11.96 -5.58
N ALA A 14 13.87 12.16 -6.28
CA ALA A 14 14.26 11.30 -7.40
C ALA A 14 14.55 9.86 -6.96
N GLU A 15 15.32 9.69 -5.87
CA GLU A 15 15.64 8.37 -5.32
C GLU A 15 14.39 7.63 -4.83
N THR A 16 13.44 8.35 -4.24
CA THR A 16 12.17 7.76 -3.79
C THR A 16 11.33 7.26 -4.96
N VAL A 17 11.28 8.02 -6.06
CA VAL A 17 10.58 7.58 -7.28
C VAL A 17 11.27 6.32 -7.84
N GLU A 18 12.59 6.29 -7.91
CA GLU A 18 13.34 5.10 -8.36
C GLU A 18 13.04 3.87 -7.48
N VAL A 19 12.98 4.04 -6.15
CA VAL A 19 12.60 2.96 -5.22
C VAL A 19 11.17 2.47 -5.48
N PHE A 20 10.23 3.38 -5.75
CA PHE A 20 8.86 2.99 -6.08
C PHE A 20 8.79 2.23 -7.40
N ASP A 21 9.49 2.68 -8.43
CA ASP A 21 9.56 2.01 -9.73
C ASP A 21 10.17 0.61 -9.62
N GLY A 22 11.17 0.43 -8.75
CA GLY A 22 11.81 -0.86 -8.47
C GLY A 22 10.95 -1.84 -7.64
N THR A 23 9.79 -1.42 -7.11
CA THR A 23 9.00 -2.24 -6.18
C THR A 23 8.52 -3.55 -6.81
N ALA A 24 8.15 -3.56 -8.11
CA ALA A 24 7.70 -4.76 -8.79
C ALA A 24 8.79 -5.85 -8.84
N ASP A 25 10.03 -5.45 -9.08
CA ASP A 25 11.18 -6.37 -9.10
C ASP A 25 11.54 -6.84 -7.69
N PHE A 26 11.47 -5.95 -6.71
CA PHE A 26 11.64 -6.33 -5.30
C PHE A 26 10.62 -7.39 -4.88
N ILE A 27 9.35 -7.20 -5.20
CA ILE A 27 8.28 -8.16 -4.86
C ILE A 27 8.46 -9.48 -5.63
N ARG A 28 8.86 -9.44 -6.90
CA ARG A 28 9.12 -10.65 -7.70
C ARG A 28 10.21 -11.53 -7.09
N ASN A 29 11.22 -10.90 -6.50
CA ASN A 29 12.35 -11.57 -5.86
C ASN A 29 12.23 -11.62 -4.34
N PHE A 30 11.03 -11.37 -3.81
CA PHE A 30 10.81 -11.36 -2.37
C PHE A 30 11.17 -12.71 -1.74
N GLU A 31 11.99 -12.68 -0.70
CA GLU A 31 12.36 -13.85 0.09
C GLU A 31 12.12 -13.58 1.57
N ALA A 32 11.61 -14.58 2.26
CA ALA A 32 11.42 -14.54 3.69
C ALA A 32 11.47 -15.96 4.27
N SER A 33 12.10 -16.12 5.40
CA SER A 33 12.03 -17.34 6.20
C SER A 33 10.64 -17.52 6.79
N ASP A 34 10.29 -18.74 7.20
CA ASP A 34 9.01 -19.03 7.88
C ASP A 34 8.80 -18.12 9.10
N ARG A 35 9.87 -17.85 9.87
CA ARG A 35 9.81 -16.97 11.03
C ARG A 35 9.48 -15.52 10.65
N GLU A 36 9.98 -15.03 9.54
CA GLU A 36 9.70 -13.68 9.05
C GLU A 36 8.28 -13.61 8.51
N MET A 37 7.83 -14.63 7.75
CA MET A 37 6.45 -14.72 7.28
C MET A 37 5.45 -14.69 8.45
N VAL A 38 5.73 -15.42 9.53
CA VAL A 38 4.89 -15.37 10.75
C VAL A 38 4.82 -13.95 11.31
N LYS A 39 5.93 -13.21 11.36
CA LYS A 39 5.92 -11.81 11.83
C LYS A 39 5.09 -10.90 10.92
N TYR A 40 5.20 -11.04 9.60
CA TYR A 40 4.42 -10.25 8.64
C TYR A 40 2.92 -10.56 8.76
N ILE A 41 2.56 -11.83 8.88
CA ILE A 41 1.16 -12.26 9.08
C ILE A 41 0.61 -11.72 10.42
N ILE A 42 1.37 -11.80 11.52
CA ILE A 42 0.95 -11.24 12.82
C ILE A 42 0.76 -9.73 12.71
N GLY A 43 1.67 -9.00 12.05
CA GLY A 43 1.53 -7.58 11.81
C GLY A 43 0.26 -7.23 11.05
N ALA A 44 -0.02 -7.95 9.97
CA ALA A 44 -1.19 -7.72 9.13
C ALA A 44 -2.50 -8.10 9.85
N ILE A 45 -2.54 -9.24 10.58
CA ILE A 45 -3.75 -9.70 11.28
C ILE A 45 -4.10 -8.79 12.47
N SER A 46 -3.11 -8.16 13.10
CA SER A 46 -3.35 -7.25 14.23
C SER A 46 -4.25 -6.08 13.85
N GLY A 47 -4.16 -5.60 12.60
CA GLY A 47 -5.04 -4.56 12.08
C GLY A 47 -6.49 -5.02 11.85
N ILE A 48 -6.72 -6.32 11.63
CA ILE A 48 -8.04 -6.91 11.43
C ILE A 48 -8.68 -7.30 12.77
N ASP A 49 -7.90 -7.84 13.67
CA ASP A 49 -8.34 -8.38 14.97
C ASP A 49 -8.18 -7.36 16.13
N THR A 50 -8.10 -6.06 15.82
CA THR A 50 -7.99 -5.01 16.84
C THR A 50 -9.20 -5.02 17.79
N PRO A 51 -9.01 -5.08 19.12
CA PRO A 51 -10.09 -4.94 20.08
C PRO A 51 -10.80 -3.59 19.91
N LEU A 52 -12.12 -3.62 19.83
CA LEU A 52 -12.93 -2.42 19.64
C LEU A 52 -13.69 -2.08 20.92
N THR A 53 -13.75 -0.80 21.26
CA THR A 53 -14.70 -0.33 22.28
C THR A 53 -16.14 -0.54 21.79
N PRO A 54 -17.17 -0.60 22.69
CA PRO A 54 -18.57 -0.75 22.30
C PRO A 54 -19.02 0.26 21.25
N ARG A 55 -18.59 1.51 21.38
CA ARG A 55 -18.87 2.59 20.40
C ARG A 55 -18.27 2.29 19.02
N LEU A 56 -17.01 1.89 18.97
CA LEU A 56 -16.32 1.55 17.72
C LEU A 56 -16.87 0.27 17.10
N LEU A 57 -17.30 -0.69 17.91
CA LEU A 57 -17.94 -1.90 17.44
C LEU A 57 -19.25 -1.58 16.71
N GLY A 58 -20.10 -0.72 17.28
CA GLY A 58 -21.34 -0.27 16.65
C GLY A 58 -21.09 0.48 15.33
N ALA A 59 -20.17 1.45 15.32
CA ALA A 59 -19.80 2.19 14.10
C ALA A 59 -19.20 1.28 13.01
N THR A 60 -18.40 0.28 13.41
CA THR A 60 -17.85 -0.70 12.50
C THR A 60 -18.91 -1.62 11.91
N ALA A 61 -19.84 -2.12 12.74
CA ALA A 61 -20.96 -2.94 12.29
C ALA A 61 -21.86 -2.19 11.30
N GLN A 62 -22.18 -0.93 11.59
CA GLN A 62 -22.95 -0.06 10.69
C GLN A 62 -22.25 0.12 9.33
N ARG A 63 -20.95 0.46 9.34
CA ARG A 63 -20.17 0.61 8.11
C ARG A 63 -20.11 -0.68 7.30
N MET A 64 -19.96 -1.83 7.96
CA MET A 64 -19.95 -3.14 7.30
C MET A 64 -21.29 -3.45 6.65
N TYR A 65 -22.39 -3.18 7.36
CA TYR A 65 -23.75 -3.34 6.85
C TYR A 65 -23.97 -2.54 5.56
N PHE A 66 -23.65 -1.25 5.56
CA PHE A 66 -23.79 -0.41 4.36
C PHE A 66 -22.89 -0.80 3.21
N ARG A 67 -21.75 -1.44 3.48
CA ARG A 67 -20.82 -1.93 2.45
C ARG A 67 -21.08 -3.38 2.03
N GLY A 68 -22.08 -4.03 2.56
CA GLY A 68 -22.40 -5.43 2.26
C GLY A 68 -21.29 -6.41 2.71
N ILE A 69 -20.50 -6.05 3.73
CA ILE A 69 -19.42 -6.91 4.24
C ILE A 69 -20.03 -7.87 5.27
N THR A 70 -20.12 -9.15 4.88
CA THR A 70 -20.70 -10.19 5.75
C THR A 70 -19.63 -10.79 6.70
N TYR A 71 -20.11 -11.53 7.69
CA TYR A 71 -19.25 -12.29 8.60
C TYR A 71 -18.40 -13.31 7.82
N GLU A 72 -19.02 -14.02 6.89
CA GLU A 72 -18.37 -15.05 6.06
C GLU A 72 -17.24 -14.43 5.21
N SER A 73 -17.48 -13.27 4.59
CA SER A 73 -16.47 -12.58 3.79
C SER A 73 -15.26 -12.14 4.65
N ARG A 74 -15.51 -11.73 5.89
CA ARG A 74 -14.46 -11.39 6.86
C ARG A 74 -13.66 -12.62 7.29
N GLN A 75 -14.33 -13.73 7.59
CA GLN A 75 -13.67 -14.98 7.98
C GLN A 75 -12.86 -15.54 6.80
N LYS A 76 -13.36 -15.48 5.58
CA LYS A 76 -12.63 -15.85 4.38
C LYS A 76 -11.34 -15.04 4.26
N ARG A 77 -11.43 -13.70 4.31
CA ARG A 77 -10.26 -12.82 4.24
C ARG A 77 -9.25 -13.09 5.35
N ARG A 78 -9.73 -13.32 6.58
CA ARG A 78 -8.87 -13.67 7.71
C ARG A 78 -8.13 -14.99 7.48
N THR A 79 -8.83 -15.99 6.97
CA THR A 79 -8.25 -17.31 6.66
C THR A 79 -7.21 -17.21 5.52
N GLU A 80 -7.51 -16.45 4.47
CA GLU A 80 -6.57 -16.20 3.37
C GLU A 80 -5.29 -15.54 3.88
N LEU A 81 -5.42 -14.49 4.71
CA LEU A 81 -4.27 -13.81 5.30
C LEU A 81 -3.41 -14.76 6.16
N LEU A 82 -4.03 -15.58 7.00
CA LEU A 82 -3.30 -16.55 7.84
C LEU A 82 -2.57 -17.64 7.02
N LYS A 83 -2.99 -17.89 5.81
CA LYS A 83 -2.41 -18.88 4.90
C LYS A 83 -1.47 -18.28 3.85
N THR A 84 -1.25 -16.96 3.88
CA THR A 84 -0.40 -16.27 2.90
C THR A 84 1.02 -16.83 2.92
N THR A 85 1.52 -17.13 1.75
CA THR A 85 2.87 -17.64 1.52
C THR A 85 3.76 -16.61 0.84
N VAL A 86 5.06 -16.87 0.75
CA VAL A 86 6.01 -16.07 -0.05
C VAL A 86 5.58 -16.01 -1.51
N ASP A 87 5.10 -17.12 -2.06
CA ASP A 87 4.67 -17.17 -3.47
C ASP A 87 3.40 -16.36 -3.73
N ASP A 88 2.48 -16.26 -2.76
CA ASP A 88 1.32 -15.36 -2.85
C ASP A 88 1.76 -13.88 -2.91
N ILE A 89 2.81 -13.51 -2.17
CA ILE A 89 3.38 -12.16 -2.23
C ILE A 89 4.02 -11.92 -3.59
N ARG A 90 4.85 -12.84 -4.08
CA ARG A 90 5.49 -12.76 -5.40
C ARG A 90 4.47 -12.65 -6.54
N ALA A 91 3.34 -13.31 -6.41
CA ALA A 91 2.26 -13.27 -7.40
C ALA A 91 1.64 -11.87 -7.58
N LEU A 92 1.90 -10.92 -6.67
CA LEU A 92 1.46 -9.52 -6.80
C LEU A 92 2.35 -8.70 -7.76
N ALA A 93 3.57 -9.15 -8.07
CA ALA A 93 4.53 -8.39 -8.87
C ALA A 93 4.00 -7.94 -10.25
N PRO A 94 3.25 -8.74 -11.02
CA PRO A 94 2.68 -8.29 -12.29
C PRO A 94 1.66 -7.16 -12.13
N ALA A 95 0.82 -7.20 -11.09
CA ALA A 95 -0.15 -6.14 -10.81
C ALA A 95 0.52 -4.84 -10.39
N ILE A 96 1.60 -4.93 -9.59
CA ILE A 96 2.43 -3.79 -9.19
C ILE A 96 3.11 -3.19 -10.42
N ALA A 97 3.73 -4.02 -11.28
CA ALA A 97 4.37 -3.57 -12.51
C ALA A 97 3.38 -2.83 -13.44
N ALA A 98 2.16 -3.36 -13.60
CA ALA A 98 1.13 -2.71 -14.39
C ALA A 98 0.70 -1.36 -13.80
N CYS A 99 0.58 -1.26 -12.47
CA CYS A 99 0.28 -0.01 -11.79
C CYS A 99 1.39 1.04 -12.00
N MET A 100 2.65 0.65 -11.87
CA MET A 100 3.80 1.55 -12.06
C MET A 100 3.95 2.00 -13.51
N ALA A 101 3.60 1.16 -14.48
CA ALA A 101 3.64 1.50 -15.90
C ALA A 101 2.66 2.63 -16.29
N GLU A 102 1.60 2.87 -15.53
CA GLU A 102 0.68 3.99 -15.73
C GLU A 102 1.31 5.36 -15.39
N ASN A 103 2.43 5.37 -14.67
CA ASN A 103 3.21 6.57 -14.30
C ASN A 103 2.35 7.69 -13.66
N ASN A 104 1.41 7.33 -12.81
CA ASN A 104 0.55 8.27 -12.10
C ASN A 104 1.28 8.85 -10.88
N LEU A 105 2.19 9.80 -11.11
CA LEU A 105 2.97 10.46 -10.08
C LEU A 105 2.38 11.83 -9.72
N CYS A 106 2.17 12.08 -8.43
CA CYS A 106 1.79 13.38 -7.90
C CYS A 106 2.69 13.76 -6.73
N VAL A 107 3.30 14.95 -6.79
CA VAL A 107 4.16 15.46 -5.73
C VAL A 107 3.69 16.84 -5.31
N PHE A 108 3.53 17.03 -4.00
CA PHE A 108 3.32 18.33 -3.38
C PHE A 108 4.50 18.61 -2.43
N GLY A 109 5.26 19.68 -2.70
CA GLY A 109 6.46 19.95 -1.94
C GLY A 109 7.11 21.30 -2.24
N ASN A 110 8.37 21.44 -1.81
CA ASN A 110 9.17 22.64 -2.04
C ASN A 110 9.34 22.91 -3.54
N GLY A 111 8.98 24.14 -3.96
CA GLY A 111 9.00 24.51 -5.37
C GLY A 111 10.39 24.43 -6.03
N THR A 112 11.49 24.64 -5.28
CA THR A 112 12.85 24.51 -5.79
C THR A 112 13.16 23.05 -6.10
N VAL A 113 12.92 22.14 -5.15
CA VAL A 113 13.16 20.70 -5.30
C VAL A 113 12.31 20.11 -6.44
N VAL A 114 11.04 20.52 -6.54
CA VAL A 114 10.15 20.06 -7.62
C VAL A 114 10.64 20.55 -8.98
N LYS A 115 11.11 21.82 -9.09
CA LYS A 115 11.67 22.36 -10.34
C LYS A 115 12.99 21.70 -10.74
N GLU A 116 13.87 21.40 -9.80
CA GLU A 116 15.11 20.67 -10.06
C GLU A 116 14.85 19.26 -10.61
N ASN A 117 13.71 18.67 -10.26
CA ASN A 117 13.26 17.37 -10.74
C ASN A 117 12.14 17.45 -11.79
N ALA A 118 12.04 18.56 -12.54
CA ALA A 118 10.95 18.82 -13.48
C ALA A 118 10.77 17.71 -14.54
N GLY A 119 11.83 17.00 -14.89
CA GLY A 119 11.80 15.89 -15.85
C GLY A 119 10.96 14.68 -15.41
N LEU A 120 10.61 14.56 -14.12
CA LEU A 120 9.74 13.50 -13.60
C LEU A 120 8.25 13.77 -13.85
N PHE A 121 7.87 15.00 -14.23
CA PHE A 121 6.48 15.44 -14.26
C PHE A 121 6.03 15.87 -15.65
N SER A 122 4.83 15.49 -16.02
CA SER A 122 4.16 16.01 -17.24
C SER A 122 3.65 17.45 -17.07
N LYS A 123 3.41 17.89 -15.83
CA LYS A 123 2.88 19.24 -15.53
C LYS A 123 3.36 19.71 -14.15
N LEU A 124 3.78 20.96 -14.08
CA LEU A 124 4.03 21.69 -12.83
C LEU A 124 2.97 22.76 -12.64
N THR A 125 2.46 22.89 -11.41
CA THR A 125 1.45 23.90 -11.06
C THR A 125 1.86 24.57 -9.76
N ASN A 126 1.83 25.91 -9.71
CA ASN A 126 1.97 26.62 -8.44
C ASN A 126 0.62 26.59 -7.72
N VAL A 127 0.62 26.15 -6.45
CA VAL A 127 -0.61 25.94 -5.67
C VAL A 127 -0.82 27.04 -4.64
N LEU A 128 0.19 27.92 -4.43
CA LEU A 128 0.20 28.94 -3.38
C LEU A 128 0.13 30.38 -3.90
N ASP A 129 -0.20 30.61 -5.15
CA ASP A 129 -0.43 31.95 -5.73
C ASP A 129 -1.85 32.44 -5.48
#